data_3033f637b741ab27beb37caed785f7a2
#
_entry.id   3033f637b741ab27beb37caed785f7a2
#
_cell.length_a   1.000
_cell.length_b   1.000
_cell.length_c   1.000
_cell.angle_alpha   90.00
_cell.angle_beta   90.00
_cell.angle_gamma   90.00
#
_symmetry.space_group_name_H-M   'P 1'
#
loop_
_entity.id
_entity.type
_entity.pdbx_description
1 polymer ?
#
loop_
_entity_poly.entity_id
_entity_poly.type
_entity_poly.pdbx_seq_one_letter_code
_entity_poly.pdbx_strand_id
1 'polypeptide(L)'
;SDALFMMSGNDAKTKTRTDAYEVACSGGMGRVVLKAVTGDETKYSVYDCLTTSQPYSDGKPNQLACKLPANQNPMANLSGFITKAGLKCDVAQARPIGQTPENSFFELACSDSRGFLLGIPVSLDPAGEATASNCLAFEDNSPMACKLTTREAQLASVTALAATADAACQIKDRRYILSTRAGDEYYEVACASGVGFVAVADAQGAFKQKIDCANADSIAGGCTLTDTRTAKTEDNPLYTRLAKAGGYDCEVSGYRFLTADAAGETVELACSNRPDGAIALLPKQGTGAKFYNCAAAQTTGYRCGLSEPQAANALLTAAVKRARPTSTCAVSESKFIGAAADAGYVEVACADKEPGYVLRYPKTSDVASDAYYCSQSRSILNVTCSLPTNLPRG
;
A
#
# COMPACT_ATOMS: atom_id res chain seq x y z
N SER A 1 20.39 37.21 -6.93
CA SER A 1 19.90 36.56 -8.17
C SER A 1 20.52 37.27 -9.33
N ASP A 2 21.15 36.53 -10.24
CA ASP A 2 21.76 37.06 -11.44
C ASP A 2 20.98 36.60 -12.66
N ALA A 3 20.96 37.43 -13.72
CA ALA A 3 20.36 37.06 -14.99
C ALA A 3 21.36 37.40 -16.13
N LEU A 4 21.47 36.48 -17.08
CA LEU A 4 22.35 36.63 -18.25
C LEU A 4 21.53 36.46 -19.52
N PHE A 5 21.58 37.44 -20.42
CA PHE A 5 21.10 37.26 -21.79
C PHE A 5 22.03 36.30 -22.53
N MET A 6 21.46 35.21 -23.06
CA MET A 6 22.24 34.16 -23.73
C MET A 6 22.28 34.35 -25.25
N MET A 7 21.10 34.45 -25.86
CA MET A 7 20.96 34.52 -27.30
C MET A 7 19.58 35.00 -27.74
N SER A 8 19.47 35.43 -29.00
CA SER A 8 18.21 35.70 -29.69
C SER A 8 18.17 34.95 -31.02
N GLY A 9 17.00 34.39 -31.34
CA GLY A 9 16.73 33.71 -32.60
C GLY A 9 15.42 34.19 -33.23
N ASN A 10 15.35 34.15 -34.56
CA ASN A 10 14.15 34.47 -35.31
C ASN A 10 13.76 33.27 -36.18
N ASP A 11 12.51 32.77 -36.04
CA ASP A 11 11.92 31.82 -36.96
C ASP A 11 11.21 32.60 -38.09
N ALA A 12 11.75 32.51 -39.29
CA ALA A 12 11.23 33.22 -40.45
C ALA A 12 9.83 32.71 -40.90
N LYS A 13 9.49 31.44 -40.60
CA LYS A 13 8.22 30.85 -40.99
C LYS A 13 7.08 31.30 -40.07
N THR A 14 7.31 31.28 -38.77
CA THR A 14 6.32 31.63 -37.76
C THR A 14 6.37 33.12 -37.40
N LYS A 15 7.39 33.85 -37.87
CA LYS A 15 7.69 35.26 -37.48
C LYS A 15 7.85 35.41 -35.96
N THR A 16 8.34 34.36 -35.31
CA THR A 16 8.54 34.34 -33.86
C THR A 16 9.95 34.73 -33.53
N ARG A 17 10.14 35.72 -32.70
CA ARG A 17 11.40 36.05 -32.05
C ARG A 17 11.50 35.34 -30.72
N THR A 18 12.58 34.62 -30.47
CA THR A 18 12.83 33.95 -29.20
C THR A 18 14.10 34.51 -28.57
N ASP A 19 13.97 35.08 -27.39
CA ASP A 19 15.10 35.53 -26.57
C ASP A 19 15.32 34.55 -25.42
N ALA A 20 16.55 34.12 -25.17
CA ALA A 20 16.93 33.20 -24.11
C ALA A 20 17.68 33.94 -22.99
N TYR A 21 17.26 33.70 -21.76
CA TYR A 21 17.87 34.28 -20.56
C TYR A 21 18.21 33.16 -19.57
N GLU A 22 19.44 33.16 -19.06
CA GLU A 22 19.79 32.34 -17.90
C GLU A 22 19.54 33.13 -16.63
N VAL A 23 18.99 32.46 -15.62
CA VAL A 23 18.67 33.01 -14.30
C VAL A 23 19.30 32.16 -13.23
N ALA A 24 20.06 32.74 -12.32
CA ALA A 24 20.52 32.09 -11.11
C ALA A 24 19.53 32.37 -9.96
N CYS A 25 19.05 31.30 -9.34
CA CYS A 25 18.09 31.35 -8.24
C CYS A 25 18.82 31.18 -6.90
N SER A 26 18.52 31.99 -5.90
CA SER A 26 19.04 31.81 -4.56
C SER A 26 18.42 30.58 -3.91
N GLY A 27 19.25 29.58 -3.59
CA GLY A 27 18.80 28.35 -2.92
C GLY A 27 18.00 27.37 -3.79
N GLY A 28 18.06 27.51 -5.13
CA GLY A 28 17.35 26.64 -6.06
C GLY A 28 18.12 26.34 -7.34
N MET A 29 17.52 25.51 -8.20
CA MET A 29 18.04 25.16 -9.51
C MET A 29 18.04 26.39 -10.44
N GLY A 30 19.14 26.68 -11.09
CA GLY A 30 19.22 27.69 -12.16
C GLY A 30 18.28 27.36 -13.33
N ARG A 31 17.81 28.39 -14.02
CA ARG A 31 16.83 28.28 -15.09
C ARG A 31 17.27 28.97 -16.36
N VAL A 32 16.86 28.44 -17.49
CA VAL A 32 16.85 29.12 -18.78
C VAL A 32 15.42 29.46 -19.14
N VAL A 33 15.13 30.72 -19.28
CA VAL A 33 13.80 31.25 -19.65
C VAL A 33 13.84 31.65 -21.12
N LEU A 34 13.01 31.03 -21.92
CA LEU A 34 12.77 31.41 -23.31
C LEU A 34 11.55 32.33 -23.37
N LYS A 35 11.72 33.50 -23.94
CA LYS A 35 10.64 34.45 -24.25
C LYS A 35 10.40 34.43 -25.75
N ALA A 36 9.30 33.84 -26.19
CA ALA A 36 8.89 33.80 -27.60
C ALA A 36 7.81 34.87 -27.85
N VAL A 37 8.04 35.71 -28.85
CA VAL A 37 7.11 36.80 -29.24
C VAL A 37 6.71 36.57 -30.69
N THR A 38 5.41 36.48 -30.94
CA THR A 38 4.77 36.36 -32.27
C THR A 38 3.65 37.38 -32.38
N GLY A 39 3.88 38.45 -33.16
CA GLY A 39 2.96 39.60 -33.17
C GLY A 39 2.85 40.17 -31.74
N ASP A 40 1.62 40.28 -31.25
CA ASP A 40 1.30 40.77 -29.89
C ASP A 40 1.32 39.68 -28.81
N GLU A 41 1.49 38.41 -29.19
CA GLU A 41 1.52 37.28 -28.24
C GLU A 41 2.96 37.08 -27.70
N THR A 42 3.04 36.91 -26.36
CA THR A 42 4.27 36.51 -25.67
C THR A 42 4.04 35.22 -24.93
N LYS A 43 4.90 34.22 -25.18
CA LYS A 43 4.93 32.92 -24.49
C LYS A 43 6.26 32.72 -23.79
N TYR A 44 6.21 32.10 -22.62
CA TYR A 44 7.41 31.74 -21.86
C TYR A 44 7.52 30.22 -21.76
N SER A 45 8.77 29.72 -21.92
CA SER A 45 9.13 28.35 -21.60
C SER A 45 10.31 28.38 -20.64
N VAL A 46 10.30 27.50 -19.65
CA VAL A 46 11.33 27.47 -18.61
C VAL A 46 11.96 26.08 -18.61
N TYR A 47 13.28 26.04 -18.66
CA TYR A 47 14.09 24.83 -18.57
C TYR A 47 15.07 24.96 -17.40
N ASP A 48 15.37 23.85 -16.72
CA ASP A 48 16.40 23.86 -15.68
C ASP A 48 17.81 23.70 -16.29
N CYS A 49 18.82 24.16 -15.53
CA CYS A 49 20.20 24.12 -15.98
C CYS A 49 20.78 22.71 -16.13
N LEU A 50 20.23 21.70 -15.40
CA LEU A 50 20.64 20.30 -15.58
C LEU A 50 20.19 19.77 -16.93
N THR A 51 18.93 20.05 -17.31
CA THR A 51 18.40 19.72 -18.64
C THR A 51 19.18 20.39 -19.75
N THR A 52 19.44 21.69 -19.64
CA THR A 52 20.17 22.44 -20.68
C THR A 52 21.66 22.13 -20.71
N SER A 53 22.24 21.53 -19.68
CA SER A 53 23.62 21.04 -19.69
C SER A 53 23.82 19.78 -20.54
N GLN A 54 22.75 19.08 -20.85
CA GLN A 54 22.81 17.85 -21.67
C GLN A 54 23.04 18.20 -23.14
N PRO A 55 23.90 17.46 -23.87
CA PRO A 55 24.05 17.65 -25.30
C PRO A 55 22.76 17.33 -26.06
N TYR A 56 22.60 17.87 -27.24
CA TYR A 56 21.53 17.47 -28.16
C TYR A 56 21.64 15.97 -28.55
N SER A 57 20.56 15.41 -29.08
CA SER A 57 20.52 14.01 -29.52
C SER A 57 21.55 13.66 -30.61
N ASP A 58 22.06 14.65 -31.34
CA ASP A 58 23.14 14.51 -32.33
C ASP A 58 24.56 14.64 -31.72
N GLY A 59 24.66 14.72 -30.39
CA GLY A 59 25.91 14.84 -29.63
C GLY A 59 26.50 16.23 -29.59
N LYS A 60 25.90 17.23 -30.23
CA LYS A 60 26.42 18.63 -30.17
C LYS A 60 26.13 19.28 -28.84
N PRO A 61 27.02 20.18 -28.36
CA PRO A 61 26.75 20.95 -27.14
C PRO A 61 25.44 21.73 -27.24
N ASN A 62 24.70 21.75 -26.16
CA ASN A 62 23.47 22.53 -26.08
C ASN A 62 23.79 24.02 -26.00
N GLN A 63 23.28 24.80 -26.93
CA GLN A 63 23.51 26.24 -26.97
C GLN A 63 22.89 26.98 -25.78
N LEU A 64 21.91 26.35 -25.12
CA LEU A 64 21.25 26.88 -23.93
C LEU A 64 21.90 26.40 -22.63
N ALA A 65 23.08 25.75 -22.70
CA ALA A 65 23.80 25.35 -21.48
C ALA A 65 24.10 26.56 -20.61
N CYS A 66 23.82 26.44 -19.32
CA CYS A 66 24.00 27.53 -18.34
C CYS A 66 25.47 27.92 -18.18
N LYS A 67 25.73 29.21 -18.02
CA LYS A 67 27.08 29.84 -17.99
C LYS A 67 27.37 30.62 -16.70
N LEU A 68 26.31 31.03 -15.95
CA LEU A 68 26.52 31.75 -14.69
C LEU A 68 27.26 30.87 -13.68
N PRO A 69 28.23 31.37 -12.92
CA PRO A 69 29.00 30.58 -11.96
C PRO A 69 28.12 29.80 -10.96
N ALA A 70 27.04 30.42 -10.50
CA ALA A 70 26.09 29.79 -9.57
C ALA A 70 25.36 28.56 -10.15
N ASN A 71 25.34 28.44 -11.49
CA ASN A 71 24.64 27.37 -12.20
C ASN A 71 25.61 26.33 -12.80
N GLN A 72 26.93 26.47 -12.62
CA GLN A 72 27.93 25.56 -13.21
C GLN A 72 27.91 24.16 -12.59
N ASN A 73 27.36 24.02 -11.40
CA ASN A 73 27.16 22.71 -10.76
C ASN A 73 25.67 22.48 -10.48
N PRO A 74 24.87 22.16 -11.52
CA PRO A 74 23.41 21.97 -11.33
C PRO A 74 23.06 20.78 -10.43
N MET A 75 23.95 19.77 -10.29
CA MET A 75 23.75 18.68 -9.35
C MET A 75 23.75 19.13 -7.88
N ALA A 76 24.67 20.02 -7.53
CA ALA A 76 24.74 20.59 -6.17
C ALA A 76 23.42 21.31 -5.80
N ASN A 77 22.75 21.89 -6.78
CA ASN A 77 21.49 22.60 -6.59
C ASN A 77 20.27 21.68 -6.37
N LEU A 78 20.43 20.36 -6.56
CA LEU A 78 19.39 19.37 -6.22
C LEU A 78 19.31 19.07 -4.72
N SER A 79 20.35 19.33 -3.95
CA SER A 79 20.47 18.94 -2.53
C SER A 79 19.30 19.44 -1.67
N GLY A 80 18.85 20.68 -1.89
CA GLY A 80 17.69 21.25 -1.20
C GLY A 80 16.38 20.53 -1.51
N PHE A 81 16.19 20.11 -2.75
CA PHE A 81 14.99 19.36 -3.17
C PHE A 81 15.03 17.92 -2.70
N ILE A 82 16.19 17.28 -2.68
CA ILE A 82 16.43 15.95 -2.11
C ILE A 82 16.01 15.93 -0.64
N THR A 83 16.47 16.94 0.13
CA THR A 83 16.09 17.09 1.53
C THR A 83 14.58 17.32 1.72
N LYS A 84 13.97 18.18 0.87
CA LYS A 84 12.51 18.42 0.92
C LYS A 84 11.69 17.16 0.60
N ALA A 85 12.17 16.34 -0.33
CA ALA A 85 11.56 15.05 -0.66
C ALA A 85 11.75 13.99 0.44
N GLY A 86 12.45 14.31 1.54
CA GLY A 86 12.75 13.37 2.63
C GLY A 86 13.75 12.28 2.27
N LEU A 87 14.42 12.42 1.11
CA LEU A 87 15.32 11.41 0.58
C LEU A 87 16.72 11.52 1.20
N LYS A 88 17.28 10.39 1.60
CA LYS A 88 18.67 10.24 2.05
C LYS A 88 19.46 9.52 0.96
N CYS A 89 20.08 10.31 0.09
CA CYS A 89 20.84 9.84 -1.06
C CYS A 89 22.08 10.71 -1.20
N ASP A 90 23.26 10.10 -1.10
CA ASP A 90 24.51 10.70 -1.53
C ASP A 90 24.61 10.55 -3.04
N VAL A 91 24.29 11.63 -3.77
CA VAL A 91 24.12 11.59 -5.22
C VAL A 91 25.46 11.51 -5.92
N ALA A 92 25.73 10.35 -6.52
CA ALA A 92 26.91 10.14 -7.37
C ALA A 92 26.71 10.70 -8.78
N GLN A 93 25.50 10.54 -9.34
CA GLN A 93 25.14 11.02 -10.68
C GLN A 93 23.67 11.47 -10.71
N ALA A 94 23.37 12.42 -11.58
CA ALA A 94 22.00 12.82 -11.89
C ALA A 94 21.85 13.10 -13.39
N ARG A 95 20.67 12.80 -13.94
CA ARG A 95 20.28 13.20 -15.29
C ARG A 95 18.84 13.67 -15.33
N PRO A 96 18.48 14.60 -16.24
CA PRO A 96 17.10 14.93 -16.50
C PRO A 96 16.44 13.77 -17.23
N ILE A 97 15.15 13.53 -16.91
CA ILE A 97 14.30 12.56 -17.61
C ILE A 97 13.34 13.31 -18.52
N GLY A 98 12.72 14.37 -18.01
CA GLY A 98 11.75 15.16 -18.73
C GLY A 98 11.09 16.21 -17.84
N GLN A 99 10.15 16.93 -18.42
CA GLN A 99 9.43 18.01 -17.77
C GLN A 99 7.96 17.97 -18.16
N THR A 100 7.07 18.19 -17.20
CA THR A 100 5.68 18.57 -17.41
C THR A 100 5.51 20.07 -17.18
N PRO A 101 4.34 20.67 -17.43
CA PRO A 101 4.10 22.08 -17.08
C PRO A 101 4.36 22.39 -15.59
N GLU A 102 4.15 21.42 -14.71
CA GLU A 102 4.23 21.58 -13.26
C GLU A 102 5.58 21.15 -12.68
N ASN A 103 6.20 20.08 -13.22
CA ASN A 103 7.39 19.46 -12.62
C ASN A 103 8.47 19.10 -13.63
N SER A 104 9.74 19.28 -13.23
CA SER A 104 10.90 18.67 -13.86
C SER A 104 11.29 17.39 -13.14
N PHE A 105 11.64 16.33 -13.88
CA PHE A 105 11.99 15.02 -13.34
C PHE A 105 13.44 14.68 -13.59
N PHE A 106 14.11 14.21 -12.55
CA PHE A 106 15.52 13.85 -12.56
C PHE A 106 15.71 12.43 -12.02
N GLU A 107 16.49 11.62 -12.73
CA GLU A 107 17.02 10.41 -12.14
C GLU A 107 18.24 10.75 -11.28
N LEU A 108 18.27 10.19 -10.08
CA LEU A 108 19.37 10.25 -9.14
C LEU A 108 19.95 8.85 -8.97
N ALA A 109 21.25 8.69 -9.16
CA ALA A 109 22.00 7.51 -8.76
C ALA A 109 22.74 7.81 -7.46
N CYS A 110 22.44 7.08 -6.40
CA CYS A 110 23.11 7.20 -5.12
C CYS A 110 24.41 6.38 -5.09
N SER A 111 25.36 6.76 -4.23
CA SER A 111 26.62 6.03 -4.06
C SER A 111 26.46 4.62 -3.52
N ASP A 112 25.31 4.31 -2.88
CA ASP A 112 24.92 3.00 -2.35
C ASP A 112 24.16 2.12 -3.36
N SER A 113 24.18 2.46 -4.64
CA SER A 113 23.49 1.79 -5.75
C SER A 113 21.97 1.93 -5.77
N ARG A 114 21.36 2.65 -4.83
CA ARG A 114 19.93 3.01 -4.92
C ARG A 114 19.70 4.03 -6.03
N GLY A 115 18.57 3.96 -6.67
CA GLY A 115 18.14 4.90 -7.71
C GLY A 115 16.80 5.52 -7.38
N PHE A 116 16.65 6.81 -7.65
CA PHE A 116 15.41 7.53 -7.38
C PHE A 116 15.04 8.46 -8.53
N LEU A 117 13.75 8.65 -8.69
CA LEU A 117 13.17 9.68 -9.53
C LEU A 117 12.76 10.86 -8.66
N LEU A 118 13.44 12.00 -8.81
CA LEU A 118 13.12 13.24 -8.11
C LEU A 118 12.26 14.13 -9.01
N GLY A 119 11.05 14.47 -8.55
CA GLY A 119 10.20 15.49 -9.15
C GLY A 119 10.36 16.82 -8.42
N ILE A 120 10.70 17.87 -9.14
CA ILE A 120 10.81 19.22 -8.58
C ILE A 120 9.85 20.19 -9.31
N PRO A 121 9.22 21.14 -8.60
CA PRO A 121 8.33 22.10 -9.22
C PRO A 121 9.05 22.95 -10.27
N VAL A 122 8.41 23.17 -11.42
CA VAL A 122 8.89 24.12 -12.43
C VAL A 122 8.74 25.56 -11.92
N SER A 123 7.72 25.81 -11.09
CA SER A 123 7.51 27.10 -10.45
C SER A 123 8.70 27.47 -9.58
N LEU A 124 9.02 28.76 -9.53
CA LEU A 124 10.05 29.31 -8.66
C LEU A 124 9.57 29.44 -7.20
N ASP A 125 8.41 28.88 -6.87
CA ASP A 125 7.88 28.91 -5.52
C ASP A 125 8.76 28.04 -4.60
N PRO A 126 9.46 28.65 -3.63
CA PRO A 126 10.27 27.89 -2.68
C PRO A 126 9.45 26.99 -1.75
N ALA A 127 8.13 27.20 -1.68
CA ALA A 127 7.21 26.34 -0.95
C ALA A 127 6.77 25.09 -1.75
N GLY A 128 7.11 25.02 -3.07
CA GLY A 128 6.76 23.87 -3.91
C GLY A 128 7.29 22.55 -3.34
N GLU A 129 6.44 21.53 -3.33
CA GLU A 129 6.80 20.19 -2.84
C GLU A 129 7.68 19.48 -3.86
N ALA A 130 8.79 18.90 -3.39
CA ALA A 130 9.58 17.93 -4.14
C ALA A 130 9.09 16.51 -3.79
N THR A 131 9.08 15.63 -4.78
CA THR A 131 8.66 14.23 -4.60
C THR A 131 9.79 13.30 -5.01
N ALA A 132 9.91 12.15 -4.35
CA ALA A 132 10.85 11.11 -4.74
C ALA A 132 10.12 9.77 -4.87
N SER A 133 10.51 9.00 -5.89
CA SER A 133 10.03 7.63 -6.10
C SER A 133 11.23 6.73 -6.37
N ASN A 134 11.23 5.53 -5.79
CA ASN A 134 12.27 4.54 -6.07
C ASN A 134 12.22 4.12 -7.54
N CYS A 135 13.37 4.00 -8.19
CA CYS A 135 13.46 3.57 -9.60
C CYS A 135 12.84 2.20 -9.87
N LEU A 136 12.88 1.30 -8.89
CA LEU A 136 12.27 -0.03 -8.99
C LEU A 136 10.73 -0.01 -9.09
N ALA A 137 10.10 1.14 -8.83
CA ALA A 137 8.66 1.32 -9.04
C ALA A 137 8.26 1.41 -10.53
N PHE A 138 9.24 1.60 -11.42
CA PHE A 138 8.99 1.78 -12.85
C PHE A 138 9.50 0.58 -13.62
N GLU A 139 8.71 0.09 -14.57
CA GLU A 139 9.13 -0.96 -15.51
C GLU A 139 10.20 -0.45 -16.47
N ASP A 140 11.09 -1.34 -16.94
CA ASP A 140 12.24 -0.99 -17.76
C ASP A 140 11.86 -0.35 -19.10
N ASN A 141 10.65 -0.61 -19.60
CA ASN A 141 10.09 -0.01 -20.81
C ASN A 141 9.33 1.30 -20.57
N SER A 142 9.23 1.75 -19.33
CA SER A 142 8.60 3.02 -18.98
C SER A 142 9.43 4.20 -19.48
N PRO A 143 8.80 5.30 -19.97
CA PRO A 143 9.49 6.57 -20.22
C PRO A 143 10.20 7.13 -18.98
N MET A 144 9.74 6.74 -17.79
CA MET A 144 10.30 7.13 -16.50
C MET A 144 11.34 6.12 -15.98
N ALA A 145 11.71 5.10 -16.75
CA ALA A 145 12.69 4.10 -16.35
C ALA A 145 14.07 4.73 -16.08
N CYS A 146 14.68 4.32 -14.99
CA CYS A 146 16.03 4.73 -14.62
C CYS A 146 17.06 4.08 -15.55
N LYS A 147 18.14 4.79 -15.85
CA LYS A 147 19.24 4.36 -16.74
C LYS A 147 20.62 4.50 -16.12
N LEU A 148 20.78 5.36 -15.11
CA LEU A 148 22.02 5.51 -14.36
C LEU A 148 22.25 4.34 -13.40
N THR A 149 21.15 3.84 -12.82
CA THR A 149 21.15 2.65 -11.97
C THR A 149 20.33 1.56 -12.64
N THR A 150 20.96 0.45 -12.98
CA THR A 150 20.24 -0.69 -13.54
C THR A 150 19.37 -1.36 -12.48
N ARG A 151 18.25 -1.96 -12.88
CA ARG A 151 17.39 -2.74 -12.00
C ARG A 151 18.19 -3.81 -11.24
N GLU A 152 19.12 -4.48 -11.92
CA GLU A 152 19.98 -5.50 -11.32
C GLU A 152 20.87 -4.93 -10.20
N ALA A 153 21.50 -3.77 -10.41
CA ALA A 153 22.33 -3.11 -9.40
C ALA A 153 21.49 -2.72 -8.16
N GLN A 154 20.30 -2.19 -8.39
CA GLN A 154 19.37 -1.83 -7.29
C GLN A 154 18.88 -3.07 -6.54
N LEU A 155 18.53 -4.15 -7.24
CA LEU A 155 18.16 -5.42 -6.62
C LEU A 155 19.34 -6.08 -5.89
N ALA A 156 20.58 -5.79 -6.24
CA ALA A 156 21.75 -6.26 -5.47
C ALA A 156 21.78 -5.62 -4.07
N SER A 157 21.41 -4.36 -3.92
CA SER A 157 21.28 -3.72 -2.60
C SER A 157 20.18 -4.39 -1.75
N VAL A 158 19.06 -4.78 -2.38
CA VAL A 158 18.00 -5.57 -1.72
C VAL A 158 18.52 -6.93 -1.26
N THR A 159 19.43 -7.54 -1.99
CA THR A 159 20.07 -8.80 -1.58
C THR A 159 20.88 -8.63 -0.28
N ALA A 160 21.65 -7.56 -0.16
CA ALA A 160 22.39 -7.26 1.07
C ALA A 160 21.45 -6.98 2.26
N LEU A 161 20.37 -6.23 2.02
CA LEU A 161 19.31 -5.97 3.00
C LEU A 161 18.67 -7.29 3.47
N ALA A 162 18.33 -8.18 2.53
CA ALA A 162 17.70 -9.46 2.82
C ALA A 162 18.63 -10.39 3.62
N ALA A 163 19.93 -10.40 3.35
CA ALA A 163 20.92 -11.16 4.12
C ALA A 163 21.00 -10.68 5.58
N THR A 164 20.79 -9.37 5.82
CA THR A 164 20.69 -8.82 7.17
C THR A 164 19.39 -9.22 7.86
N ALA A 165 18.28 -9.29 7.11
CA ALA A 165 16.99 -9.68 7.63
C ALA A 165 16.92 -11.17 7.98
N ASP A 166 17.52 -12.02 7.15
CA ASP A 166 17.52 -13.48 7.31
C ASP A 166 18.72 -14.11 6.56
N ALA A 167 19.78 -14.36 7.29
CA ALA A 167 21.01 -14.96 6.73
C ALA A 167 20.82 -16.40 6.21
N ALA A 168 19.76 -17.11 6.63
CA ALA A 168 19.47 -18.46 6.18
C ALA A 168 18.71 -18.49 4.84
N CYS A 169 18.11 -17.36 4.43
CA CYS A 169 17.36 -17.26 3.19
C CYS A 169 18.29 -17.31 1.96
N GLN A 170 18.26 -18.42 1.24
CA GLN A 170 18.82 -18.48 -0.10
C GLN A 170 17.84 -17.79 -1.06
N ILE A 171 18.16 -16.57 -1.47
CA ILE A 171 17.27 -15.73 -2.26
C ILE A 171 17.05 -16.34 -3.64
N LYS A 172 15.77 -16.63 -3.95
CA LYS A 172 15.30 -17.08 -5.27
C LYS A 172 14.91 -15.91 -6.15
N ASP A 173 14.17 -14.96 -5.57
CA ASP A 173 13.68 -13.78 -6.28
C ASP A 173 13.40 -12.64 -5.29
N ARG A 174 13.28 -11.42 -5.80
CA ARG A 174 13.01 -10.22 -5.00
C ARG A 174 12.37 -9.12 -5.84
N ARG A 175 11.50 -8.32 -5.23
CA ARG A 175 10.88 -7.16 -5.88
C ARG A 175 10.65 -6.02 -4.90
N TYR A 176 10.58 -4.81 -5.44
CA TYR A 176 10.09 -3.64 -4.74
C TYR A 176 8.56 -3.69 -4.61
N ILE A 177 8.02 -3.26 -3.47
CA ILE A 177 6.58 -3.16 -3.23
C ILE A 177 6.15 -1.70 -3.24
N LEU A 178 6.65 -0.90 -2.30
CA LEU A 178 6.30 0.51 -2.14
C LEU A 178 7.31 1.27 -1.28
N SER A 179 7.21 2.61 -1.31
CA SER A 179 7.80 3.51 -0.30
C SER A 179 6.70 4.24 0.46
N THR A 180 6.95 4.53 1.74
CA THR A 180 6.07 5.36 2.57
C THR A 180 6.47 6.84 2.47
N ARG A 181 5.61 7.75 2.95
CA ARG A 181 5.95 9.17 3.07
C ARG A 181 7.13 9.45 4.04
N ALA A 182 7.37 8.55 4.99
CA ALA A 182 8.51 8.64 5.91
C ALA A 182 9.83 8.19 5.27
N GLY A 183 9.79 7.66 4.03
CA GLY A 183 10.94 7.16 3.29
C GLY A 183 11.26 5.69 3.56
N ASP A 184 10.45 4.98 4.34
CA ASP A 184 10.62 3.53 4.48
C ASP A 184 10.29 2.83 3.18
N GLU A 185 11.11 1.86 2.78
CA GLU A 185 10.98 1.09 1.55
C GLU A 185 10.71 -0.38 1.85
N TYR A 186 9.78 -0.98 1.13
CA TYR A 186 9.32 -2.34 1.32
C TYR A 186 9.71 -3.21 0.13
N TYR A 187 10.38 -4.33 0.40
CA TYR A 187 10.86 -5.27 -0.61
C TYR A 187 10.43 -6.69 -0.27
N GLU A 188 9.74 -7.36 -1.20
CA GLU A 188 9.49 -8.79 -1.06
C GLU A 188 10.73 -9.58 -1.45
N VAL A 189 11.06 -10.57 -0.63
CA VAL A 189 12.13 -11.52 -0.82
C VAL A 189 11.57 -12.93 -0.77
N ALA A 190 11.72 -13.69 -1.85
CA ALA A 190 11.36 -15.10 -1.92
C ALA A 190 12.59 -15.95 -1.72
N CYS A 191 12.53 -16.88 -0.77
CA CYS A 191 13.63 -17.84 -0.49
C CYS A 191 13.45 -19.12 -1.30
N ALA A 192 14.56 -19.83 -1.59
CA ALA A 192 14.53 -21.11 -2.30
C ALA A 192 13.80 -22.21 -1.50
N SER A 193 13.68 -22.07 -0.19
CA SER A 193 12.88 -22.94 0.68
C SER A 193 11.36 -22.85 0.44
N GLY A 194 10.90 -21.87 -0.34
CA GLY A 194 9.48 -21.59 -0.54
C GLY A 194 8.89 -20.63 0.49
N VAL A 195 9.61 -20.29 1.55
CA VAL A 195 9.23 -19.24 2.51
C VAL A 195 9.77 -17.91 2.03
N GLY A 196 9.03 -16.83 2.29
CA GLY A 196 9.43 -15.48 1.92
C GLY A 196 9.06 -14.46 2.99
N PHE A 197 9.58 -13.26 2.83
CA PHE A 197 9.32 -12.15 3.75
C PHE A 197 9.38 -10.80 3.03
N VAL A 198 8.84 -9.79 3.69
CA VAL A 198 9.04 -8.39 3.32
C VAL A 198 10.15 -7.83 4.19
N ALA A 199 11.24 -7.41 3.55
CA ALA A 199 12.30 -6.63 4.20
C ALA A 199 11.92 -5.15 4.12
N VAL A 200 11.94 -4.47 5.25
CA VAL A 200 11.71 -3.02 5.33
C VAL A 200 13.04 -2.33 5.57
N ALA A 201 13.37 -1.39 4.69
CA ALA A 201 14.48 -0.47 4.86
C ALA A 201 13.98 0.88 5.35
N ASP A 202 14.77 1.59 6.15
CA ASP A 202 14.54 2.99 6.47
C ASP A 202 14.94 3.92 5.31
N ALA A 203 14.72 5.23 5.47
CA ALA A 203 15.07 6.24 4.45
C ALA A 203 16.58 6.28 4.13
N GLN A 204 17.45 5.72 4.99
CA GLN A 204 18.89 5.58 4.78
C GLN A 204 19.23 4.30 4.01
N GLY A 205 18.27 3.41 3.77
CA GLY A 205 18.47 2.10 3.16
C GLY A 205 18.94 1.03 4.15
N ALA A 206 18.97 1.33 5.47
CA ALA A 206 19.32 0.37 6.49
C ALA A 206 18.15 -0.55 6.84
N PHE A 207 18.46 -1.81 7.21
CA PHE A 207 17.44 -2.76 7.63
C PHE A 207 16.71 -2.27 8.89
N LYS A 208 15.38 -2.25 8.82
CA LYS A 208 14.49 -1.80 9.89
C LYS A 208 13.66 -2.93 10.48
N GLN A 209 13.07 -3.76 9.61
CA GLN A 209 12.12 -4.78 10.03
C GLN A 209 12.01 -5.91 9.00
N LYS A 210 11.78 -7.14 9.48
CA LYS A 210 11.34 -8.30 8.69
C LYS A 210 9.88 -8.57 8.99
N ILE A 211 9.07 -8.79 7.95
CA ILE A 211 7.65 -9.19 8.06
C ILE A 211 7.49 -10.45 7.22
N ASP A 212 7.16 -11.56 7.85
CA ASP A 212 6.98 -12.82 7.12
C ASP A 212 5.81 -12.71 6.12
N CYS A 213 5.95 -13.33 4.95
CA CYS A 213 4.92 -13.26 3.89
C CYS A 213 3.55 -13.75 4.36
N ALA A 214 3.51 -14.65 5.34
CA ALA A 214 2.28 -15.07 5.99
C ALA A 214 1.50 -13.92 6.65
N ASN A 215 2.20 -12.84 7.06
CA ASN A 215 1.68 -11.68 7.78
C ASN A 215 1.68 -10.39 6.94
N ALA A 216 1.99 -10.48 5.64
CA ALA A 216 2.18 -9.32 4.78
C ALA A 216 0.92 -8.90 3.99
N ASP A 217 -0.22 -9.56 4.19
CA ASP A 217 -1.46 -9.32 3.42
C ASP A 217 -1.96 -7.85 3.46
N SER A 218 -1.62 -7.10 4.51
CA SER A 218 -1.95 -5.66 4.64
C SER A 218 -1.01 -4.73 3.87
N ILE A 219 0.09 -5.25 3.32
CA ILE A 219 1.12 -4.46 2.63
C ILE A 219 0.88 -4.54 1.13
N ALA A 220 0.16 -3.57 0.55
CA ALA A 220 -0.04 -3.40 -0.90
C ALA A 220 -0.28 -4.72 -1.67
N GLY A 221 -1.19 -5.55 -1.16
CA GLY A 221 -1.55 -6.83 -1.78
C GLY A 221 -0.69 -8.03 -1.35
N GLY A 222 0.20 -7.84 -0.39
CA GLY A 222 0.99 -8.93 0.20
C GLY A 222 2.15 -9.42 -0.66
N CYS A 223 2.63 -10.61 -0.34
CA CYS A 223 3.64 -11.30 -1.14
C CYS A 223 3.03 -11.94 -2.39
N THR A 224 3.72 -11.82 -3.52
CA THR A 224 3.32 -12.39 -4.81
C THR A 224 4.36 -13.35 -5.39
N LEU A 225 5.63 -13.22 -4.99
CA LEU A 225 6.72 -14.13 -5.38
C LEU A 225 6.74 -15.40 -4.54
N THR A 226 6.15 -15.35 -3.34
CA THR A 226 6.07 -16.47 -2.39
C THR A 226 4.67 -17.04 -2.41
N ASP A 227 4.56 -18.37 -2.48
CA ASP A 227 3.26 -19.02 -2.26
C ASP A 227 2.89 -18.91 -0.77
N THR A 228 2.07 -17.90 -0.47
CA THR A 228 1.62 -17.62 0.90
C THR A 228 0.83 -18.78 1.52
N ARG A 229 0.28 -19.69 0.70
CA ARG A 229 -0.38 -20.90 1.19
C ARG A 229 0.64 -21.87 1.82
N THR A 230 1.82 -22.01 1.23
CA THR A 230 2.89 -22.83 1.80
C THR A 230 3.42 -22.22 3.09
N ALA A 231 3.68 -20.91 3.13
CA ALA A 231 4.11 -20.22 4.35
C ALA A 231 3.06 -20.33 5.47
N LYS A 232 1.78 -20.18 5.14
CA LYS A 232 0.66 -20.33 6.08
C LYS A 232 0.51 -21.76 6.61
N THR A 233 0.93 -22.77 5.87
CA THR A 233 0.84 -24.17 6.29
C THR A 233 1.83 -24.49 7.42
N GLU A 234 3.00 -23.85 7.47
CA GLU A 234 4.00 -24.09 8.52
C GLU A 234 3.53 -23.66 9.92
N ASP A 235 2.71 -22.58 10.00
CA ASP A 235 2.16 -22.07 11.26
C ASP A 235 0.84 -22.74 11.69
N ASN A 236 0.22 -23.55 10.83
CA ASN A 236 -1.04 -24.24 11.16
C ASN A 236 -0.95 -25.06 12.46
N PRO A 237 0.14 -25.82 12.77
CA PRO A 237 0.27 -26.53 14.04
C PRO A 237 0.34 -25.59 15.25
N LEU A 238 0.92 -24.40 15.11
CA LEU A 238 0.94 -23.39 16.18
C LEU A 238 -0.49 -22.91 16.47
N TYR A 239 -1.21 -22.49 15.43
CA TYR A 239 -2.59 -22.00 15.60
C TYR A 239 -3.55 -23.09 16.03
N THR A 240 -3.35 -24.34 15.63
CA THR A 240 -4.08 -25.49 16.15
C THR A 240 -3.90 -25.64 17.67
N ARG A 241 -2.65 -25.54 18.17
CA ARG A 241 -2.37 -25.60 19.61
C ARG A 241 -3.01 -24.43 20.37
N LEU A 242 -2.91 -23.21 19.80
CA LEU A 242 -3.49 -21.99 20.40
C LEU A 242 -5.03 -22.08 20.45
N ALA A 243 -5.66 -22.58 19.38
CA ALA A 243 -7.10 -22.79 19.33
C ALA A 243 -7.55 -23.78 20.42
N LYS A 244 -6.91 -24.94 20.49
CA LYS A 244 -7.21 -25.96 21.52
C LYS A 244 -6.96 -25.46 22.94
N ALA A 245 -5.87 -24.74 23.18
CA ALA A 245 -5.59 -24.14 24.48
C ALA A 245 -6.63 -23.10 24.89
N GLY A 246 -7.21 -22.39 23.93
CA GLY A 246 -8.32 -21.43 24.12
C GLY A 246 -9.70 -22.08 24.14
N GLY A 247 -9.79 -23.43 24.10
CA GLY A 247 -11.06 -24.16 24.15
C GLY A 247 -11.84 -24.19 22.82
N TYR A 248 -11.19 -23.80 21.71
CA TYR A 248 -11.79 -23.82 20.38
C TYR A 248 -11.27 -25.04 19.58
N ASP A 249 -12.15 -26.01 19.32
CA ASP A 249 -11.78 -27.23 18.59
C ASP A 249 -11.65 -26.94 17.08
N CYS A 250 -10.44 -26.59 16.65
CA CYS A 250 -10.08 -26.32 15.28
C CYS A 250 -8.72 -26.97 14.95
N GLU A 251 -8.74 -27.93 14.04
CA GLU A 251 -7.54 -28.40 13.36
C GLU A 251 -7.25 -27.43 12.20
N VAL A 252 -6.33 -26.49 12.40
CA VAL A 252 -6.10 -25.41 11.45
C VAL A 252 -5.51 -25.96 10.15
N SER A 253 -6.22 -25.78 9.05
CA SER A 253 -5.80 -26.11 7.69
C SER A 253 -5.22 -24.92 6.93
N GLY A 254 -5.48 -23.70 7.41
CA GLY A 254 -4.95 -22.45 6.90
C GLY A 254 -5.34 -21.28 7.79
N TYR A 255 -4.61 -20.17 7.69
CA TYR A 255 -4.95 -18.96 8.40
C TYR A 255 -4.73 -17.72 7.55
N ARG A 256 -5.34 -16.61 7.95
CA ARG A 256 -5.14 -15.29 7.38
C ARG A 256 -4.93 -14.29 8.51
N PHE A 257 -3.79 -13.62 8.49
CA PHE A 257 -3.51 -12.50 9.39
C PHE A 257 -4.40 -11.31 9.04
N LEU A 258 -5.04 -10.71 10.02
CA LEU A 258 -5.93 -9.57 9.84
C LEU A 258 -5.31 -8.27 10.38
N THR A 259 -4.83 -8.29 11.62
CA THR A 259 -4.18 -7.14 12.25
C THR A 259 -3.41 -7.55 13.50
N ALA A 260 -2.50 -6.69 13.95
CA ALA A 260 -1.87 -6.79 15.26
C ALA A 260 -1.76 -5.41 15.89
N ASP A 261 -1.84 -5.37 17.22
CA ASP A 261 -1.63 -4.18 18.04
C ASP A 261 -0.79 -4.50 19.28
N ALA A 262 -0.76 -3.56 20.25
CA ALA A 262 -0.04 -3.77 21.50
C ALA A 262 -0.62 -4.92 22.36
N ALA A 263 -1.89 -5.24 22.21
CA ALA A 263 -2.58 -6.28 22.98
C ALA A 263 -2.36 -7.68 22.40
N GLY A 264 -2.24 -7.80 21.07
CA GLY A 264 -2.07 -9.10 20.43
C GLY A 264 -2.28 -9.06 18.93
N GLU A 265 -2.55 -10.22 18.35
CA GLU A 265 -2.87 -10.38 16.94
C GLU A 265 -4.30 -10.90 16.73
N THR A 266 -4.88 -10.52 15.61
CA THR A 266 -6.17 -11.03 15.15
C THR A 266 -5.95 -11.80 13.86
N VAL A 267 -6.36 -13.06 13.84
CA VAL A 267 -6.20 -13.96 12.69
C VAL A 267 -7.52 -14.65 12.37
N GLU A 268 -7.76 -14.91 11.09
CA GLU A 268 -8.80 -15.84 10.66
C GLU A 268 -8.20 -17.23 10.54
N LEU A 269 -8.91 -18.21 11.05
CA LEU A 269 -8.54 -19.63 11.00
C LEU A 269 -9.53 -20.40 10.12
N ALA A 270 -9.02 -21.19 9.18
CA ALA A 270 -9.78 -22.23 8.50
C ALA A 270 -9.52 -23.57 9.20
N CYS A 271 -10.56 -24.34 9.44
CA CYS A 271 -10.49 -25.61 10.17
C CYS A 271 -10.77 -26.80 9.23
N SER A 272 -9.99 -27.89 9.34
CA SER A 272 -10.22 -29.12 8.57
C SER A 272 -11.23 -30.04 9.22
N ASN A 273 -11.39 -29.96 10.54
CA ASN A 273 -12.30 -30.81 11.33
C ASN A 273 -13.72 -30.21 11.49
N ARG A 274 -13.97 -29.04 10.94
CA ARG A 274 -15.28 -28.38 10.97
C ARG A 274 -15.49 -27.49 9.75
N PRO A 275 -16.72 -27.31 9.25
CA PRO A 275 -17.00 -26.57 8.03
C PRO A 275 -16.84 -25.07 8.18
N ASP A 276 -16.92 -24.53 9.39
CA ASP A 276 -16.71 -23.12 9.70
C ASP A 276 -15.30 -22.88 10.26
N GLY A 277 -14.81 -21.68 10.03
CA GLY A 277 -13.59 -21.18 10.64
C GLY A 277 -13.86 -20.29 11.86
N ALA A 278 -12.87 -19.53 12.26
CA ALA A 278 -12.99 -18.57 13.34
C ALA A 278 -12.16 -17.30 13.10
N ILE A 279 -12.60 -16.21 13.72
CA ILE A 279 -11.74 -15.07 14.02
C ILE A 279 -11.18 -15.29 15.42
N ALA A 280 -9.85 -15.39 15.51
CA ALA A 280 -9.12 -15.56 16.76
C ALA A 280 -8.44 -14.24 17.15
N LEU A 281 -8.67 -13.78 18.38
CA LEU A 281 -7.95 -12.68 19.02
C LEU A 281 -6.94 -13.30 20.00
N LEU A 282 -5.67 -13.26 19.63
CA LEU A 282 -4.59 -13.95 20.33
C LEU A 282 -3.73 -12.92 21.07
N PRO A 283 -3.70 -12.90 22.40
CA PRO A 283 -2.88 -11.95 23.14
C PRO A 283 -1.39 -12.24 22.99
N LYS A 284 -0.54 -11.20 22.97
CA LYS A 284 0.93 -11.34 22.92
C LYS A 284 1.51 -12.11 24.11
N GLN A 285 0.90 -11.99 25.27
CA GLN A 285 1.31 -12.66 26.49
C GLN A 285 0.09 -13.13 27.29
N GLY A 286 0.20 -14.29 27.92
CA GLY A 286 -0.80 -14.81 28.85
C GLY A 286 -1.88 -15.71 28.22
N THR A 287 -2.87 -16.04 29.03
CA THR A 287 -4.06 -16.80 28.66
C THR A 287 -5.21 -15.83 28.41
N GLY A 288 -6.07 -16.10 27.45
CA GLY A 288 -7.23 -15.25 27.17
C GLY A 288 -7.52 -15.07 25.69
N ALA A 289 -7.02 -15.99 24.86
CA ALA A 289 -7.42 -16.07 23.47
C ALA A 289 -8.94 -16.16 23.35
N LYS A 290 -9.51 -15.35 22.46
CA LYS A 290 -10.96 -15.37 22.17
C LYS A 290 -11.18 -15.83 20.76
N PHE A 291 -12.15 -16.70 20.57
CA PHE A 291 -12.53 -17.25 19.27
C PHE A 291 -13.98 -16.93 19.00
N TYR A 292 -14.24 -16.45 17.80
CA TYR A 292 -15.58 -16.19 17.30
C TYR A 292 -15.77 -17.02 16.04
N ASN A 293 -16.71 -17.95 16.00
CA ASN A 293 -17.04 -18.64 14.77
C ASN A 293 -17.45 -17.66 13.67
N CYS A 294 -17.38 -18.05 12.42
CA CYS A 294 -17.61 -17.15 11.29
C CYS A 294 -19.03 -16.52 11.28
N ALA A 295 -20.00 -17.12 11.92
CA ALA A 295 -21.33 -16.54 12.09
C ALA A 295 -21.31 -15.36 13.08
N ALA A 296 -20.61 -15.50 14.21
CA ALA A 296 -20.46 -14.47 15.23
C ALA A 296 -19.37 -13.42 14.90
N ALA A 297 -18.43 -13.74 14.01
CA ALA A 297 -17.30 -12.89 13.65
C ALA A 297 -17.72 -11.48 13.19
N GLN A 298 -18.86 -11.35 12.52
CA GLN A 298 -19.38 -10.06 12.08
C GLN A 298 -19.60 -9.08 13.25
N THR A 299 -19.82 -9.58 14.46
CA THR A 299 -20.00 -8.74 15.66
C THR A 299 -18.69 -8.14 16.19
N THR A 300 -17.54 -8.65 15.73
CA THR A 300 -16.20 -8.12 16.04
C THR A 300 -15.71 -7.12 15.02
N GLY A 301 -16.49 -6.86 13.95
CA GLY A 301 -16.09 -6.02 12.82
C GLY A 301 -15.28 -6.76 11.74
N TYR A 302 -14.99 -8.05 11.93
CA TYR A 302 -14.27 -8.88 10.95
C TYR A 302 -15.23 -9.82 10.21
N ARG A 303 -14.79 -10.22 9.01
CA ARG A 303 -15.50 -11.23 8.20
C ARG A 303 -14.54 -12.34 7.81
N CYS A 304 -15.03 -13.57 7.88
CA CYS A 304 -14.32 -14.72 7.35
C CYS A 304 -14.30 -14.67 5.82
N GLY A 305 -13.17 -15.00 5.24
CA GLY A 305 -12.94 -15.10 3.81
C GLY A 305 -12.25 -16.40 3.41
N LEU A 306 -11.77 -17.20 4.40
CA LEU A 306 -11.23 -18.54 4.19
C LEU A 306 -12.28 -19.64 4.29
N SER A 307 -13.41 -19.36 4.97
CA SER A 307 -14.50 -20.31 5.11
C SER A 307 -15.60 -20.03 4.11
N GLU A 308 -16.23 -21.07 3.60
CA GLU A 308 -17.36 -20.95 2.69
C GLU A 308 -18.54 -20.22 3.36
N PRO A 309 -19.17 -19.24 2.70
CA PRO A 309 -20.31 -18.50 3.27
C PRO A 309 -21.46 -19.41 3.74
N GLN A 310 -21.67 -20.53 3.06
CA GLN A 310 -22.70 -21.51 3.40
C GLN A 310 -22.48 -22.17 4.76
N ALA A 311 -21.21 -22.32 5.19
CA ALA A 311 -20.91 -22.84 6.54
C ALA A 311 -21.40 -21.88 7.62
N ALA A 312 -21.21 -20.58 7.46
CA ALA A 312 -21.78 -19.58 8.36
C ALA A 312 -23.31 -19.59 8.34
N ASN A 313 -23.94 -19.74 7.17
CA ASN A 313 -25.39 -19.84 7.04
C ASN A 313 -25.95 -21.05 7.77
N ALA A 314 -25.28 -22.20 7.75
CA ALA A 314 -25.69 -23.39 8.51
C ALA A 314 -25.66 -23.12 10.02
N LEU A 315 -24.63 -22.44 10.54
CA LEU A 315 -24.54 -22.05 11.96
C LEU A 315 -25.63 -21.05 12.35
N LEU A 316 -25.90 -20.06 11.50
CA LEU A 316 -26.95 -19.07 11.71
C LEU A 316 -28.35 -19.75 11.68
N THR A 317 -28.56 -20.70 10.79
CA THR A 317 -29.78 -21.55 10.76
C THR A 317 -29.95 -22.29 12.09
N ALA A 318 -28.88 -22.91 12.59
CA ALA A 318 -28.93 -23.60 13.89
C ALA A 318 -29.16 -22.62 15.04
N ALA A 319 -28.61 -21.41 14.99
CA ALA A 319 -28.84 -20.36 15.98
C ALA A 319 -30.32 -19.90 16.00
N VAL A 320 -30.93 -19.68 14.83
CA VAL A 320 -32.38 -19.37 14.73
C VAL A 320 -33.22 -20.50 15.34
N LYS A 321 -32.97 -21.75 14.94
CA LYS A 321 -33.72 -22.91 15.47
C LYS A 321 -33.55 -23.08 16.97
N ARG A 322 -32.38 -22.78 17.54
CA ARG A 322 -32.16 -22.83 18.99
C ARG A 322 -33.02 -21.79 19.72
N ALA A 323 -33.04 -20.56 19.21
CA ALA A 323 -33.80 -19.45 19.82
C ALA A 323 -35.31 -19.53 19.49
N ARG A 324 -35.66 -20.15 18.36
CA ARG A 324 -37.02 -20.31 17.84
C ARG A 324 -37.24 -21.74 17.35
N PRO A 325 -37.52 -22.70 18.21
CA PRO A 325 -37.60 -24.14 17.86
C PRO A 325 -38.62 -24.48 16.77
N THR A 326 -39.66 -23.66 16.62
CA THR A 326 -40.71 -23.86 15.60
C THR A 326 -40.41 -23.21 14.26
N SER A 327 -39.29 -22.42 14.15
CA SER A 327 -38.91 -21.77 12.90
C SER A 327 -38.43 -22.80 11.87
N THR A 328 -38.86 -22.63 10.63
CA THR A 328 -38.38 -23.40 9.45
C THR A 328 -37.27 -22.68 8.69
N CYS A 329 -36.88 -21.50 9.16
CA CYS A 329 -35.89 -20.65 8.51
C CYS A 329 -34.59 -21.38 8.17
N ALA A 330 -34.33 -21.52 6.87
CA ALA A 330 -33.02 -21.88 6.34
C ALA A 330 -32.32 -20.56 5.91
N VAL A 331 -31.28 -20.17 6.64
CA VAL A 331 -30.59 -18.89 6.37
C VAL A 331 -29.90 -18.92 5.00
N SER A 332 -30.21 -17.98 4.16
CA SER A 332 -29.60 -17.79 2.82
C SER A 332 -28.64 -16.62 2.77
N GLU A 333 -28.86 -15.60 3.60
CA GLU A 333 -28.04 -14.39 3.63
C GLU A 333 -27.96 -13.82 5.04
N SER A 334 -26.87 -13.17 5.39
CA SER A 334 -26.69 -12.52 6.68
C SER A 334 -25.92 -11.20 6.57
N LYS A 335 -26.21 -10.28 7.50
CA LYS A 335 -25.58 -8.96 7.55
C LYS A 335 -25.47 -8.48 9.00
N PHE A 336 -24.30 -7.96 9.38
CA PHE A 336 -24.17 -7.22 10.63
C PHE A 336 -24.90 -5.87 10.51
N ILE A 337 -25.76 -5.55 11.44
CA ILE A 337 -26.62 -4.36 11.39
C ILE A 337 -26.41 -3.42 12.59
N GLY A 338 -25.54 -3.76 13.52
CA GLY A 338 -25.22 -2.88 14.63
C GLY A 338 -24.78 -3.61 15.88
N ALA A 339 -24.36 -2.83 16.89
CA ALA A 339 -23.95 -3.33 18.20
C ALA A 339 -24.44 -2.41 19.31
N ALA A 340 -24.74 -3.00 20.47
CA ALA A 340 -24.91 -2.33 21.75
C ALA A 340 -23.65 -2.49 22.62
N ALA A 341 -23.69 -1.97 23.83
CA ALA A 341 -22.58 -2.09 24.77
C ALA A 341 -22.21 -3.55 25.09
N ASP A 342 -23.19 -4.45 25.12
CA ASP A 342 -23.09 -5.83 25.58
C ASP A 342 -23.29 -6.89 24.48
N ALA A 343 -23.75 -6.50 23.27
CA ALA A 343 -24.07 -7.45 22.20
C ALA A 343 -23.86 -6.88 20.80
N GLY A 344 -23.71 -7.76 19.83
CA GLY A 344 -23.79 -7.46 18.39
C GLY A 344 -25.05 -8.07 17.78
N TYR A 345 -25.53 -7.49 16.68
CA TYR A 345 -26.75 -7.85 16.00
C TYR A 345 -26.48 -8.27 14.56
N VAL A 346 -26.91 -9.48 14.22
CA VAL A 346 -26.77 -10.04 12.87
C VAL A 346 -28.17 -10.29 12.30
N GLU A 347 -28.49 -9.58 11.23
CA GLU A 347 -29.70 -9.80 10.43
C GLU A 347 -29.51 -11.06 9.58
N VAL A 348 -30.52 -11.90 9.51
CA VAL A 348 -30.55 -13.08 8.64
C VAL A 348 -31.84 -13.09 7.79
N ALA A 349 -31.65 -13.49 6.53
CA ALA A 349 -32.76 -13.74 5.60
C ALA A 349 -32.95 -15.23 5.40
N CYS A 350 -34.20 -15.66 5.26
CA CYS A 350 -34.61 -17.08 5.12
C CYS A 350 -34.86 -17.40 3.64
N ALA A 351 -34.36 -18.54 3.15
CA ALA A 351 -34.54 -19.00 1.78
C ALA A 351 -36.01 -19.43 1.47
N ASP A 352 -36.75 -19.89 2.49
CA ASP A 352 -38.11 -20.36 2.42
C ASP A 352 -39.20 -19.28 2.48
N LYS A 353 -38.76 -18.00 2.37
CA LYS A 353 -39.65 -16.82 2.50
C LYS A 353 -40.29 -16.61 3.88
N GLU A 354 -39.86 -17.36 4.89
CA GLU A 354 -40.19 -17.06 6.28
C GLU A 354 -39.66 -15.64 6.64
N PRO A 355 -40.31 -14.90 7.53
CA PRO A 355 -39.82 -13.62 8.00
C PRO A 355 -38.40 -13.74 8.56
N GLY A 356 -37.52 -12.84 8.15
CA GLY A 356 -36.13 -12.84 8.62
C GLY A 356 -36.04 -12.46 10.11
N TYR A 357 -34.88 -12.73 10.66
CA TYR A 357 -34.60 -12.52 12.07
C TYR A 357 -33.38 -11.62 12.29
N VAL A 358 -33.32 -11.05 13.50
CA VAL A 358 -32.11 -10.44 14.06
C VAL A 358 -31.63 -11.33 15.20
N LEU A 359 -30.45 -11.91 15.04
CA LEU A 359 -29.78 -12.68 16.08
C LEU A 359 -28.98 -11.75 16.99
N ARG A 360 -29.09 -11.91 18.30
CA ARG A 360 -28.33 -11.20 19.30
C ARG A 360 -27.17 -12.06 19.79
N TYR A 361 -25.93 -11.59 19.56
CA TYR A 361 -24.71 -12.23 20.05
C TYR A 361 -24.13 -11.43 21.21
N PRO A 362 -24.07 -11.99 22.43
CA PRO A 362 -23.35 -11.35 23.53
C PRO A 362 -21.87 -11.19 23.19
N LYS A 363 -21.23 -10.06 23.57
CA LYS A 363 -19.79 -9.85 23.33
C LYS A 363 -18.85 -10.86 24.01
N THR A 364 -19.40 -11.67 24.92
CA THR A 364 -18.67 -12.70 25.67
C THR A 364 -18.90 -14.12 25.10
N SER A 365 -19.67 -14.28 24.04
CA SER A 365 -20.06 -15.60 23.50
C SER A 365 -20.16 -15.57 21.99
N ASP A 366 -19.74 -16.65 21.36
CA ASP A 366 -19.94 -16.94 19.94
C ASP A 366 -21.30 -17.64 19.66
N VAL A 367 -22.15 -17.77 20.69
CA VAL A 367 -23.47 -18.35 20.61
C VAL A 367 -24.53 -17.24 20.72
N ALA A 368 -25.46 -17.19 19.76
CA ALA A 368 -26.58 -16.25 19.82
C ALA A 368 -27.48 -16.56 21.02
N SER A 369 -27.81 -15.55 21.82
CA SER A 369 -28.68 -15.66 22.97
C SER A 369 -30.16 -15.65 22.58
N ASP A 370 -30.53 -14.91 21.54
CA ASP A 370 -31.90 -14.66 21.14
C ASP A 370 -32.03 -14.44 19.63
N ALA A 371 -33.26 -14.63 19.11
CA ALA A 371 -33.67 -14.28 17.77
C ALA A 371 -34.98 -13.48 17.80
N TYR A 372 -34.99 -12.32 17.16
CA TYR A 372 -36.14 -11.42 17.07
C TYR A 372 -36.56 -11.29 15.61
N TYR A 373 -37.86 -11.23 15.34
CA TYR A 373 -38.38 -10.97 14.00
C TYR A 373 -37.88 -9.57 13.52
N CYS A 374 -37.53 -9.46 12.24
CA CYS A 374 -37.16 -8.18 11.64
C CYS A 374 -38.20 -7.08 11.85
N SER A 375 -39.50 -7.43 11.83
CA SER A 375 -40.60 -6.51 12.11
C SER A 375 -40.57 -5.91 13.52
N GLN A 376 -39.93 -6.58 14.48
CA GLN A 376 -39.87 -6.18 15.89
C GLN A 376 -38.51 -5.58 16.28
N SER A 377 -37.50 -5.72 15.43
CA SER A 377 -36.13 -5.38 15.79
C SER A 377 -35.94 -3.89 16.12
N ARG A 378 -36.65 -2.99 15.41
CA ARG A 378 -36.57 -1.56 15.67
C ARG A 378 -37.10 -1.17 17.05
N SER A 379 -38.23 -1.78 17.48
CA SER A 379 -38.85 -1.47 18.78
C SER A 379 -38.11 -2.09 19.97
N ILE A 380 -37.51 -3.28 19.79
CA ILE A 380 -36.90 -4.04 20.89
C ILE A 380 -35.42 -3.78 21.00
N LEU A 381 -34.70 -3.67 19.86
CA LEU A 381 -33.24 -3.63 19.79
C LEU A 381 -32.71 -2.29 19.26
N ASN A 382 -33.58 -1.40 18.83
CA ASN A 382 -33.23 -0.16 18.16
C ASN A 382 -32.35 -0.35 16.92
N VAL A 383 -32.51 -1.47 16.21
CA VAL A 383 -31.85 -1.76 14.93
C VAL A 383 -32.90 -2.07 13.86
N THR A 384 -32.56 -1.81 12.60
CA THR A 384 -33.48 -1.97 11.47
C THR A 384 -32.89 -2.94 10.47
N CYS A 385 -33.68 -3.94 10.09
CA CYS A 385 -33.32 -4.85 9.01
C CYS A 385 -33.22 -4.12 7.68
N SER A 386 -32.29 -4.56 6.84
CA SER A 386 -31.93 -3.90 5.57
C SER A 386 -31.74 -4.88 4.40
N LEU A 387 -31.77 -6.20 4.65
CA LEU A 387 -31.72 -7.19 3.58
C LEU A 387 -33.03 -7.12 2.77
N PRO A 388 -32.94 -7.11 1.42
CA PRO A 388 -34.12 -6.89 0.55
C PRO A 388 -35.27 -7.87 0.81
N THR A 389 -34.95 -9.10 1.19
CA THR A 389 -35.92 -10.17 1.49
C THR A 389 -36.69 -9.94 2.80
N ASN A 390 -36.18 -9.12 3.70
CA ASN A 390 -36.72 -8.80 5.01
C ASN A 390 -37.50 -7.50 5.06
N LEU A 391 -37.42 -6.72 3.97
CA LEU A 391 -38.15 -5.45 3.87
C LEU A 391 -39.63 -5.72 3.57
N PRO A 392 -40.57 -4.92 4.11
CA PRO A 392 -41.98 -5.00 3.73
C PRO A 392 -42.13 -4.93 2.22
N ARG A 393 -42.83 -5.87 1.63
CA ARG A 393 -43.22 -5.75 0.23
C ARG A 393 -44.26 -4.65 0.16
N GLY A 394 -43.89 -3.55 -0.56
CA GLY A 394 -44.81 -2.44 -0.81
C GLY A 394 -46.07 -2.85 -1.59
#